data_9cabdb4cea9d58bad5763b5cd8e269e0
#
_entry.id   9cabdb4cea9d58bad5763b5cd8e269e0
#
_cell.length_a   1.000
_cell.length_b   1.000
_cell.length_c   1.000
_cell.angle_alpha   90.00
_cell.angle_beta   90.00
_cell.angle_gamma   90.00
#
_symmetry.space_group_name_H-M   'P 1'
#
loop_
_entity.id
_entity.type
_entity.pdbx_description
1 polymer ?
#
loop_
_entity_poly.entity_id
_entity_poly.type
_entity_poly.pdbx_seq_one_letter_code
_entity_poly.pdbx_strand_id
1 'polypeptide(L)'
;MATKKVLVTGGAGFIGSHLVDALVKEGHEVTVLDCLDKQVHEGGKKPAYLNKKAKFVKGDVRDEKMLKKALRDQEVVFHQAAAVGVGQSMYQIRHYMDVNTLGTARLLDVLVNAEHDVKKLIVAASMSSYGEGFYECPGGCGLLEPELRGEEQLKKGFWEVRCPSCERELTPLPTPETKHQQSNSIYALGKEDQERMAL
;
A
#
# COMPACT_ATOMS: atom_id res chain seq x y z
N MET A 1 19.51 3.13 19.48
CA MET A 1 19.73 2.24 18.31
C MET A 1 20.75 2.87 17.38
N ALA A 2 21.46 2.10 16.54
CA ALA A 2 22.38 2.69 15.57
C ALA A 2 21.59 3.48 14.51
N THR A 3 22.09 4.65 14.13
CA THR A 3 21.55 5.45 13.04
C THR A 3 21.61 4.67 11.73
N LYS A 4 20.50 4.65 10.98
CA LYS A 4 20.41 4.02 9.67
C LYS A 4 20.05 5.04 8.61
N LYS A 5 20.47 4.77 7.38
CA LYS A 5 20.03 5.51 6.20
C LYS A 5 18.77 4.84 5.63
N VAL A 6 17.67 5.58 5.59
CA VAL A 6 16.33 5.06 5.29
C VAL A 6 15.71 5.81 4.11
N LEU A 7 15.31 5.07 3.07
CA LEU A 7 14.49 5.61 1.99
C LEU A 7 13.01 5.38 2.27
N VAL A 8 12.20 6.43 2.14
CA VAL A 8 10.74 6.34 2.16
C VAL A 8 10.21 6.79 0.80
N THR A 9 9.73 5.85 -0.03
CA THR A 9 9.02 6.21 -1.26
C THR A 9 7.59 6.59 -0.92
N GLY A 10 7.02 7.59 -1.59
CA GLY A 10 5.72 8.15 -1.19
C GLY A 10 5.76 8.88 0.16
N GLY A 11 6.97 9.30 0.58
CA GLY A 11 7.20 9.88 1.89
C GLY A 11 6.64 11.29 2.10
N ALA A 12 6.15 11.96 1.05
CA ALA A 12 5.46 13.24 1.17
C ALA A 12 3.93 13.07 1.33
N GLY A 13 3.38 11.87 1.12
CA GLY A 13 1.98 11.56 1.34
C GLY A 13 1.60 11.51 2.82
N PHE A 14 0.32 11.22 3.12
CA PHE A 14 -0.22 11.23 4.48
C PHE A 14 0.54 10.25 5.41
N ILE A 15 0.50 8.96 5.12
CA ILE A 15 1.19 7.95 5.97
C ILE A 15 2.71 8.14 5.91
N GLY A 16 3.25 8.35 4.71
CA GLY A 16 4.70 8.51 4.50
C GLY A 16 5.30 9.64 5.31
N SER A 17 4.64 10.81 5.41
CA SER A 17 5.15 11.96 6.16
C SER A 17 5.21 11.70 7.67
N HIS A 18 4.20 11.03 8.23
CA HIS A 18 4.22 10.63 9.64
C HIS A 18 5.31 9.58 9.93
N LEU A 19 5.52 8.64 9.01
CA LEU A 19 6.62 7.68 9.11
C LEU A 19 7.99 8.39 9.07
N VAL A 20 8.15 9.36 8.16
CA VAL A 20 9.35 10.20 8.07
C VAL A 20 9.61 10.93 9.38
N ASP A 21 8.60 11.53 9.98
CA ASP A 21 8.73 12.21 11.27
C ASP A 21 9.18 11.26 12.39
N ALA A 22 8.59 10.08 12.47
CA ALA A 22 8.95 9.06 13.45
C ALA A 22 10.40 8.60 13.26
N LEU A 23 10.82 8.30 12.04
CA LEU A 23 12.19 7.86 11.73
C LEU A 23 13.23 8.95 12.06
N VAL A 24 12.94 10.21 11.71
CA VAL A 24 13.82 11.34 12.06
C VAL A 24 13.91 11.53 13.57
N LYS A 25 12.79 11.37 14.29
CA LYS A 25 12.74 11.46 15.77
C LYS A 25 13.61 10.39 16.43
N GLU A 26 13.63 9.18 15.87
CA GLU A 26 14.48 8.06 16.33
C GLU A 26 15.96 8.21 15.92
N GLY A 27 16.32 9.30 15.23
CA GLY A 27 17.71 9.61 14.89
C GLY A 27 18.21 8.96 13.59
N HIS A 28 17.32 8.54 12.70
CA HIS A 28 17.69 8.00 11.39
C HIS A 28 17.90 9.11 10.34
N GLU A 29 18.78 8.85 9.37
CA GLU A 29 18.96 9.69 8.18
C GLU A 29 17.92 9.31 7.13
N VAL A 30 16.92 10.17 6.93
CA VAL A 30 15.79 9.85 6.07
C VAL A 30 15.87 10.55 4.72
N THR A 31 15.76 9.77 3.64
CA THR A 31 15.54 10.25 2.27
C THR A 31 14.11 9.97 1.85
N VAL A 32 13.43 10.97 1.31
CA VAL A 32 12.06 10.87 0.77
C VAL A 32 12.14 10.92 -0.75
N LEU A 33 11.56 9.92 -1.42
CA LEU A 33 11.29 9.92 -2.86
C LEU A 33 9.79 10.05 -3.08
N ASP A 34 9.37 11.13 -3.76
CA ASP A 34 7.95 11.37 -4.04
C ASP A 34 7.78 12.13 -5.36
N CYS A 35 6.82 11.73 -6.17
CA CYS A 35 6.52 12.38 -7.45
C CYS A 35 5.71 13.66 -7.30
N LEU A 36 5.11 13.88 -6.12
CA LEU A 36 4.18 14.97 -5.82
C LEU A 36 2.97 14.95 -6.75
N ASP A 37 2.29 13.81 -6.81
CA ASP A 37 1.08 13.67 -7.62
C ASP A 37 0.07 14.77 -7.28
N LYS A 38 -0.50 15.39 -8.31
CA LYS A 38 -1.39 16.54 -8.15
C LYS A 38 -2.70 16.23 -7.43
N GLN A 39 -3.13 14.96 -7.45
CA GLN A 39 -4.30 14.51 -6.71
C GLN A 39 -4.07 14.52 -5.20
N VAL A 40 -2.82 14.33 -4.77
CA VAL A 40 -2.44 14.29 -3.34
C VAL A 40 -1.83 15.62 -2.90
N HIS A 41 -1.06 16.26 -3.78
CA HIS A 41 -0.30 17.47 -3.49
C HIS A 41 -0.77 18.62 -4.34
N GLU A 42 -1.40 19.61 -3.75
CA GLU A 42 -1.90 20.79 -4.45
C GLU A 42 -0.80 21.46 -5.29
N GLY A 43 -1.08 21.60 -6.59
CA GLY A 43 -0.14 22.17 -7.55
C GLY A 43 1.14 21.36 -7.77
N GLY A 44 1.23 20.12 -7.31
CA GLY A 44 2.43 19.29 -7.44
C GLY A 44 3.64 19.84 -6.66
N LYS A 45 3.40 20.55 -5.57
CA LYS A 45 4.43 21.22 -4.75
C LYS A 45 4.76 20.40 -3.51
N LYS A 46 6.02 20.51 -3.07
CA LYS A 46 6.47 19.92 -1.80
C LYS A 46 5.63 20.50 -0.66
N PRO A 47 4.97 19.66 0.17
CA PRO A 47 4.14 20.14 1.25
C PRO A 47 4.95 20.77 2.38
N ALA A 48 4.38 21.82 3.01
CA ALA A 48 5.05 22.54 4.09
C ALA A 48 5.23 21.67 5.35
N TYR A 49 4.40 20.65 5.54
CA TYR A 49 4.46 19.74 6.69
C TYR A 49 5.61 18.72 6.61
N LEU A 50 6.20 18.52 5.42
CA LEU A 50 7.27 17.54 5.28
C LEU A 50 8.50 17.91 6.12
N ASN A 51 8.99 16.96 6.89
CA ASN A 51 10.11 17.14 7.82
C ASN A 51 11.32 17.80 7.14
N LYS A 52 11.79 18.92 7.69
CA LYS A 52 12.89 19.70 7.13
C LYS A 52 14.25 19.02 7.26
N LYS A 53 14.38 18.05 8.18
CA LYS A 53 15.61 17.26 8.38
C LYS A 53 15.71 16.09 7.38
N ALA A 54 14.62 15.69 6.74
CA ALA A 54 14.64 14.66 5.72
C ALA A 54 15.12 15.24 4.38
N LYS A 55 15.99 14.48 3.70
CA LYS A 55 16.41 14.80 2.33
C LYS A 55 15.28 14.50 1.37
N PHE A 56 14.80 15.50 0.64
CA PHE A 56 13.73 15.31 -0.34
C PHE A 56 14.30 15.17 -1.76
N VAL A 57 13.84 14.14 -2.45
CA VAL A 57 14.11 13.86 -3.86
C VAL A 57 12.76 13.83 -4.60
N LYS A 58 12.54 14.77 -5.51
CA LYS A 58 11.39 14.71 -6.40
C LYS A 58 11.65 13.68 -7.49
N GLY A 59 10.84 12.64 -7.56
CA GLY A 59 10.99 11.58 -8.56
C GLY A 59 9.88 10.56 -8.46
N ASP A 60 9.73 9.77 -9.51
CA ASP A 60 8.71 8.75 -9.64
C ASP A 60 9.35 7.35 -9.47
N VAL A 61 8.67 6.44 -8.79
CA VAL A 61 9.11 5.04 -8.64
C VAL A 61 9.09 4.28 -9.98
N ARG A 62 8.46 4.84 -11.00
CA ARG A 62 8.48 4.33 -12.37
C ARG A 62 9.75 4.71 -13.15
N ASP A 63 10.56 5.61 -12.61
CA ASP A 63 11.83 6.02 -13.21
C ASP A 63 13.01 5.27 -12.56
N GLU A 64 13.57 4.31 -13.30
CA GLU A 64 14.69 3.49 -12.85
C GLU A 64 15.93 4.31 -12.48
N LYS A 65 16.22 5.40 -13.23
CA LYS A 65 17.36 6.26 -12.93
C LYS A 65 17.17 6.98 -11.59
N MET A 66 15.95 7.42 -11.31
CA MET A 66 15.61 8.06 -10.03
C MET A 66 15.64 7.05 -8.89
N LEU A 67 15.17 5.82 -9.10
CA LEU A 67 15.27 4.73 -8.12
C LEU A 67 16.74 4.43 -7.78
N LYS A 68 17.60 4.20 -8.78
CA LYS A 68 19.04 3.97 -8.57
C LYS A 68 19.70 5.11 -7.77
N LYS A 69 19.34 6.35 -8.08
CA LYS A 69 19.85 7.52 -7.35
C LYS A 69 19.34 7.59 -5.91
N ALA A 70 18.06 7.29 -5.68
CA ALA A 70 17.45 7.34 -4.36
C ALA A 70 17.91 6.20 -3.44
N LEU A 71 18.18 5.02 -4.00
CA LEU A 71 18.63 3.82 -3.27
C LEU A 71 20.11 3.87 -2.87
N ARG A 72 20.92 4.74 -3.49
CA ARG A 72 22.35 4.84 -3.17
C ARG A 72 22.55 5.13 -1.69
N ASP A 73 23.40 4.35 -1.05
CA ASP A 73 23.77 4.44 0.37
C ASP A 73 22.58 4.19 1.35
N GLN A 74 21.43 3.67 0.89
CA GLN A 74 20.31 3.36 1.77
C GLN A 74 20.42 1.94 2.33
N GLU A 75 20.10 1.76 3.61
CA GLU A 75 20.12 0.45 4.29
C GLU A 75 18.73 -0.16 4.45
N VAL A 76 17.70 0.70 4.52
CA VAL A 76 16.30 0.29 4.69
C VAL A 76 15.43 1.06 3.71
N VAL A 77 14.48 0.37 3.09
CA VAL A 77 13.48 0.99 2.21
C VAL A 77 12.08 0.74 2.78
N PHE A 78 11.33 1.81 3.00
CA PHE A 78 9.88 1.77 3.20
C PHE A 78 9.21 2.17 1.89
N HIS A 79 8.58 1.19 1.24
CA HIS A 79 7.87 1.42 -0.02
C HIS A 79 6.41 1.75 0.25
N GLN A 80 6.12 3.08 0.36
CA GLN A 80 4.77 3.61 0.60
C GLN A 80 4.16 4.22 -0.67
N ALA A 81 4.96 4.38 -1.75
CA ALA A 81 4.49 4.95 -3.00
C ALA A 81 3.41 4.05 -3.64
N ALA A 82 2.22 4.60 -3.82
CA ALA A 82 1.11 3.94 -4.49
C ALA A 82 0.09 4.97 -4.98
N ALA A 83 -0.60 4.66 -6.08
CA ALA A 83 -1.88 5.27 -6.40
C ALA A 83 -2.94 4.65 -5.50
N VAL A 84 -3.74 5.48 -4.79
CA VAL A 84 -4.70 5.04 -3.77
C VAL A 84 -6.12 5.43 -4.15
N GLY A 85 -7.05 4.49 -4.06
CA GLY A 85 -8.48 4.71 -4.34
C GLY A 85 -9.12 3.50 -5.02
N VAL A 86 -9.90 2.72 -4.24
CA VAL A 86 -10.55 1.48 -4.72
C VAL A 86 -11.48 1.78 -5.90
N GLY A 87 -12.45 2.69 -5.74
CA GLY A 87 -13.41 3.03 -6.79
C GLY A 87 -12.74 3.63 -8.02
N GLN A 88 -11.81 4.57 -7.84
CA GLN A 88 -11.09 5.22 -8.94
C GLN A 88 -10.25 4.22 -9.75
N SER A 89 -9.68 3.20 -9.11
CA SER A 89 -8.88 2.19 -9.79
C SER A 89 -9.65 1.43 -10.86
N MET A 90 -10.98 1.28 -10.70
CA MET A 90 -11.85 0.58 -11.66
C MET A 90 -12.01 1.34 -12.98
N TYR A 91 -11.73 2.65 -12.99
CA TYR A 91 -11.81 3.51 -14.17
C TYR A 91 -10.43 3.93 -14.72
N GLN A 92 -9.38 3.83 -13.88
CA GLN A 92 -8.01 4.21 -14.22
C GLN A 92 -7.06 3.02 -14.16
N ILE A 93 -7.49 1.87 -14.68
CA ILE A 93 -6.83 0.57 -14.56
C ILE A 93 -5.34 0.67 -14.90
N ARG A 94 -5.00 1.20 -16.08
CA ARG A 94 -3.62 1.34 -16.53
C ARG A 94 -2.76 2.15 -15.55
N HIS A 95 -3.29 3.27 -15.05
CA HIS A 95 -2.57 4.14 -14.13
C HIS A 95 -2.22 3.41 -12.84
N TYR A 96 -3.20 2.70 -12.24
CA TYR A 96 -2.99 1.97 -10.99
C TYR A 96 -2.02 0.81 -11.15
N MET A 97 -2.13 0.04 -12.23
CA MET A 97 -1.20 -1.07 -12.52
C MET A 97 0.21 -0.55 -12.81
N ASP A 98 0.34 0.55 -13.55
CA ASP A 98 1.65 1.14 -13.85
C ASP A 98 2.35 1.69 -12.59
N VAL A 99 1.62 2.36 -11.69
CA VAL A 99 2.20 2.89 -10.45
C VAL A 99 2.45 1.78 -9.43
N ASN A 100 1.43 0.98 -9.12
CA ASN A 100 1.51 0.03 -8.00
C ASN A 100 2.28 -1.24 -8.39
N THR A 101 1.85 -1.95 -9.42
CA THR A 101 2.47 -3.22 -9.83
C THR A 101 3.82 -2.98 -10.53
N LEU A 102 3.83 -2.22 -11.62
CA LEU A 102 5.06 -2.01 -12.39
C LEU A 102 6.05 -1.09 -11.66
N GLY A 103 5.60 -0.11 -10.90
CA GLY A 103 6.47 0.71 -10.07
C GLY A 103 7.21 -0.10 -9.02
N THR A 104 6.52 -1.05 -8.36
CA THR A 104 7.14 -1.99 -7.42
C THR A 104 8.07 -2.97 -8.13
N ALA A 105 7.67 -3.52 -9.27
CA ALA A 105 8.53 -4.39 -10.06
C ALA A 105 9.85 -3.69 -10.44
N ARG A 106 9.81 -2.43 -10.87
CA ARG A 106 11.01 -1.64 -11.16
C ARG A 106 11.90 -1.41 -9.93
N LEU A 107 11.29 -1.15 -8.76
CA LEU A 107 12.06 -1.06 -7.52
C LEU A 107 12.80 -2.36 -7.21
N LEU A 108 12.10 -3.49 -7.30
CA LEU A 108 12.67 -4.81 -7.07
C LEU A 108 13.73 -5.16 -8.11
N ASP A 109 13.50 -4.81 -9.37
CA ASP A 109 14.48 -5.02 -10.45
C ASP A 109 15.79 -4.26 -10.18
N VAL A 110 15.71 -3.04 -9.71
CA VAL A 110 16.90 -2.25 -9.28
C VAL A 110 17.57 -2.89 -8.06
N LEU A 111 16.79 -3.38 -7.09
CA LEU A 111 17.34 -4.06 -5.90
C LEU A 111 18.02 -5.40 -6.22
N VAL A 112 17.62 -6.08 -7.28
CA VAL A 112 18.24 -7.35 -7.69
C VAL A 112 19.45 -7.14 -8.58
N ASN A 113 19.41 -6.14 -9.49
CA ASN A 113 20.37 -6.03 -10.61
C ASN A 113 21.35 -4.86 -10.48
N ALA A 114 21.23 -3.99 -9.46
CA ALA A 114 22.16 -2.87 -9.25
C ALA A 114 22.89 -2.99 -7.91
N GLU A 115 24.05 -2.34 -7.81
CA GLU A 115 24.78 -2.24 -6.54
C GLU A 115 24.06 -1.28 -5.58
N HIS A 116 23.83 -1.73 -4.35
CA HIS A 116 23.25 -0.96 -3.25
C HIS A 116 23.58 -1.57 -1.88
N ASP A 117 23.31 -0.81 -0.80
CA ASP A 117 23.53 -1.24 0.59
C ASP A 117 22.22 -1.68 1.30
N VAL A 118 21.10 -1.78 0.59
CA VAL A 118 19.79 -2.11 1.16
C VAL A 118 19.80 -3.52 1.74
N LYS A 119 19.47 -3.62 3.04
CA LYS A 119 19.38 -4.87 3.80
C LYS A 119 17.94 -5.25 4.14
N LYS A 120 16.99 -4.29 4.03
CA LYS A 120 15.60 -4.52 4.39
C LYS A 120 14.67 -3.67 3.52
N LEU A 121 13.69 -4.33 2.93
CA LEU A 121 12.55 -3.72 2.25
C LEU A 121 11.29 -3.97 3.07
N ILE A 122 10.51 -2.91 3.30
CA ILE A 122 9.19 -2.97 3.93
C ILE A 122 8.19 -2.37 2.94
N VAL A 123 7.22 -3.18 2.52
CA VAL A 123 6.19 -2.78 1.56
C VAL A 123 4.88 -2.56 2.28
N ALA A 124 4.19 -1.48 1.98
CA ALA A 124 2.85 -1.23 2.49
C ALA A 124 1.83 -2.12 1.76
N ALA A 125 1.37 -3.18 2.41
CA ALA A 125 0.26 -4.00 1.96
C ALA A 125 -1.10 -3.29 2.13
N SER A 126 -2.20 -4.00 1.96
CA SER A 126 -3.54 -3.43 2.13
C SER A 126 -4.56 -4.48 2.59
N MET A 127 -5.42 -4.09 3.52
CA MET A 127 -6.57 -4.89 3.90
C MET A 127 -7.54 -5.15 2.73
N SER A 128 -7.55 -4.30 1.71
CA SER A 128 -8.42 -4.44 0.54
C SER A 128 -8.16 -5.71 -0.27
N SER A 129 -6.96 -6.30 -0.16
CA SER A 129 -6.63 -7.58 -0.80
C SER A 129 -7.28 -8.79 -0.13
N TYR A 130 -7.85 -8.64 1.08
CA TYR A 130 -8.54 -9.73 1.79
C TYR A 130 -10.05 -9.80 1.50
N GLY A 131 -10.60 -8.94 0.64
CA GLY A 131 -12.02 -8.93 0.30
C GLY A 131 -12.92 -8.50 1.47
N GLU A 132 -14.04 -9.21 1.69
CA GLU A 132 -15.01 -8.89 2.77
C GLU A 132 -14.51 -9.21 4.17
N GLY A 133 -13.42 -9.95 4.31
CA GLY A 133 -12.84 -10.26 5.61
C GLY A 133 -13.25 -11.64 6.16
N PHE A 134 -13.33 -11.75 7.49
CA PHE A 134 -13.57 -13.00 8.21
C PHE A 134 -14.71 -12.84 9.21
N TYR A 135 -15.60 -13.84 9.31
CA TYR A 135 -16.86 -13.72 10.04
C TYR A 135 -17.24 -15.00 10.77
N GLU A 136 -18.11 -14.86 11.78
CA GLU A 136 -18.81 -15.94 12.43
C GLU A 136 -20.31 -15.83 12.20
N CYS A 137 -20.97 -16.95 11.98
CA CYS A 137 -22.42 -17.00 11.87
C CYS A 137 -23.09 -17.21 13.23
N PRO A 138 -23.89 -16.25 13.75
CA PRO A 138 -24.61 -16.41 15.02
C PRO A 138 -25.71 -17.47 14.94
N GLY A 139 -26.01 -17.99 13.76
CA GLY A 139 -26.92 -19.11 13.52
C GLY A 139 -26.27 -20.49 13.65
N GLY A 140 -24.98 -20.56 14.04
CA GLY A 140 -24.26 -21.83 14.21
C GLY A 140 -23.75 -22.45 12.91
N CYS A 141 -23.71 -21.70 11.78
CA CYS A 141 -23.15 -22.20 10.52
C CYS A 141 -21.61 -22.20 10.49
N GLY A 142 -20.95 -21.72 11.56
CA GLY A 142 -19.50 -21.73 11.70
C GLY A 142 -18.81 -20.42 11.25
N LEU A 143 -17.50 -20.53 11.01
CA LEU A 143 -16.65 -19.45 10.52
C LEU A 143 -16.75 -19.36 9.01
N LEU A 144 -16.76 -18.14 8.47
CA LEU A 144 -17.02 -17.88 7.06
C LEU A 144 -16.06 -16.82 6.50
N GLU A 145 -15.68 -17.02 5.24
CA GLU A 145 -15.00 -16.06 4.39
C GLU A 145 -15.98 -15.68 3.25
N PRO A 146 -16.89 -14.72 3.50
CA PRO A 146 -17.94 -14.41 2.54
C PRO A 146 -17.38 -13.73 1.29
N GLU A 147 -18.06 -13.93 0.18
CA GLU A 147 -17.84 -13.19 -1.06
C GLU A 147 -18.44 -11.79 -0.98
N LEU A 148 -18.19 -10.96 -2.01
CA LEU A 148 -18.81 -9.63 -2.11
C LEU A 148 -20.33 -9.71 -2.03
N ARG A 149 -20.91 -8.74 -1.33
CA ARG A 149 -22.35 -8.58 -1.23
C ARG A 149 -22.98 -8.36 -2.61
N GLY A 150 -24.02 -9.10 -2.89
CA GLY A 150 -24.74 -9.01 -4.16
C GLY A 150 -25.40 -7.66 -4.39
N GLU A 151 -25.48 -7.24 -5.66
CA GLU A 151 -26.06 -5.95 -6.06
C GLU A 151 -27.50 -5.80 -5.58
N GLU A 152 -28.31 -6.87 -5.68
CA GLU A 152 -29.72 -6.86 -5.27
C GLU A 152 -29.89 -6.69 -3.75
N GLN A 153 -28.95 -7.21 -2.96
CA GLN A 153 -28.91 -6.98 -1.52
C GLN A 153 -28.66 -5.50 -1.21
N LEU A 154 -27.64 -4.92 -1.88
CA LEU A 154 -27.26 -3.53 -1.69
C LEU A 154 -28.35 -2.55 -2.16
N LYS A 155 -29.03 -2.83 -3.26
CA LYS A 155 -30.18 -2.05 -3.74
C LYS A 155 -31.35 -1.99 -2.75
N LYS A 156 -31.52 -3.05 -1.95
CA LYS A 156 -32.53 -3.11 -0.87
C LYS A 156 -32.08 -2.41 0.41
N GLY A 157 -30.89 -1.84 0.45
CA GLY A 157 -30.30 -1.18 1.62
C GLY A 157 -29.79 -2.14 2.71
N PHE A 158 -29.59 -3.41 2.40
CA PHE A 158 -28.99 -4.37 3.32
C PHE A 158 -27.47 -4.35 3.19
N TRP A 159 -26.85 -3.57 4.05
CA TRP A 159 -25.38 -3.31 3.99
C TRP A 159 -24.55 -4.39 4.69
N GLU A 160 -25.12 -5.09 5.66
CA GLU A 160 -24.38 -6.09 6.43
C GLU A 160 -24.18 -7.39 5.65
N VAL A 161 -23.06 -8.05 5.89
CA VAL A 161 -22.74 -9.34 5.27
C VAL A 161 -23.66 -10.42 5.88
N ARG A 162 -24.28 -11.22 5.01
CA ARG A 162 -25.22 -12.26 5.41
C ARG A 162 -24.68 -13.67 5.20
N CYS A 163 -25.08 -14.55 6.07
CA CYS A 163 -24.76 -15.98 5.95
C CYS A 163 -25.44 -16.59 4.72
N PRO A 164 -24.71 -17.24 3.81
CA PRO A 164 -25.29 -17.85 2.62
C PRO A 164 -26.22 -19.03 2.93
N SER A 165 -26.09 -19.63 4.13
CA SER A 165 -26.85 -20.80 4.53
C SER A 165 -28.13 -20.47 5.31
N CYS A 166 -28.14 -19.44 6.15
CA CYS A 166 -29.28 -19.12 7.02
C CYS A 166 -29.75 -17.65 6.94
N GLU A 167 -29.14 -16.85 6.07
CA GLU A 167 -29.45 -15.45 5.81
C GLU A 167 -29.34 -14.47 6.99
N ARG A 168 -28.87 -14.95 8.17
CA ARG A 168 -28.59 -14.07 9.30
C ARG A 168 -27.40 -13.16 9.01
N GLU A 169 -27.41 -12.00 9.59
CA GLU A 169 -26.25 -11.10 9.57
C GLU A 169 -25.07 -11.77 10.27
N LEU A 170 -23.88 -11.66 9.66
CA LEU A 170 -22.66 -12.24 10.17
C LEU A 170 -21.99 -11.29 11.16
N THR A 171 -21.33 -11.86 12.16
CA THR A 171 -20.51 -11.08 13.11
C THR A 171 -19.06 -11.01 12.59
N PRO A 172 -18.51 -9.80 12.35
CA PRO A 172 -17.14 -9.66 11.89
C PRO A 172 -16.14 -10.10 12.96
N LEU A 173 -15.11 -10.79 12.52
CA LEU A 173 -13.95 -11.20 13.32
C LEU A 173 -12.66 -10.59 12.76
N PRO A 174 -11.59 -10.47 13.57
CA PRO A 174 -10.28 -10.10 13.05
C PRO A 174 -9.85 -11.04 11.93
N THR A 175 -9.51 -10.47 10.77
CA THR A 175 -9.07 -11.24 9.60
C THR A 175 -7.68 -11.83 9.88
N PRO A 176 -7.49 -13.17 9.87
CA PRO A 176 -6.18 -13.77 10.10
C PRO A 176 -5.27 -13.60 8.88
N GLU A 177 -3.96 -13.53 9.09
CA GLU A 177 -2.97 -13.44 8.01
C GLU A 177 -2.95 -14.68 7.10
N THR A 178 -3.50 -15.80 7.58
CA THR A 178 -3.65 -17.04 6.81
C THR A 178 -4.84 -17.06 5.85
N LYS A 179 -5.71 -16.03 5.90
CA LYS A 179 -6.82 -15.90 4.95
C LYS A 179 -6.30 -15.72 3.53
N HIS A 180 -6.86 -16.44 2.59
CA HIS A 180 -6.55 -16.23 1.17
C HIS A 180 -6.96 -14.83 0.72
N GLN A 181 -6.08 -14.19 -0.03
CA GLN A 181 -6.39 -12.90 -0.64
C GLN A 181 -7.48 -13.07 -1.72
N GLN A 182 -8.43 -12.14 -1.70
CA GLN A 182 -9.57 -12.07 -2.63
C GLN A 182 -9.66 -10.63 -3.17
N SER A 183 -8.74 -10.28 -4.05
CA SER A 183 -8.65 -8.93 -4.59
C SER A 183 -9.79 -8.63 -5.56
N ASN A 184 -10.74 -7.83 -5.10
CA ASN A 184 -11.97 -7.51 -5.84
C ASN A 184 -11.94 -6.14 -6.54
N SER A 185 -10.77 -5.51 -6.63
CA SER A 185 -10.57 -4.26 -7.36
C SER A 185 -9.16 -4.19 -7.94
N ILE A 186 -8.98 -3.33 -8.94
CA ILE A 186 -7.64 -3.09 -9.54
C ILE A 186 -6.66 -2.56 -8.49
N TYR A 187 -7.11 -1.71 -7.56
CA TYR A 187 -6.28 -1.26 -6.44
C TYR A 187 -5.87 -2.44 -5.54
N ALA A 188 -6.83 -3.28 -5.14
CA ALA A 188 -6.56 -4.44 -4.29
C ALA A 188 -5.58 -5.41 -4.97
N LEU A 189 -5.80 -5.71 -6.26
CA LEU A 189 -4.90 -6.55 -7.07
C LEU A 189 -3.49 -5.96 -7.12
N GLY A 190 -3.33 -4.67 -7.40
CA GLY A 190 -2.03 -4.03 -7.40
C GLY A 190 -1.34 -4.05 -6.03
N LYS A 191 -2.09 -4.02 -4.92
CA LYS A 191 -1.53 -4.16 -3.56
C LYS A 191 -1.13 -5.60 -3.25
N GLU A 192 -1.92 -6.58 -3.69
CA GLU A 192 -1.56 -8.00 -3.63
C GLU A 192 -0.29 -8.29 -4.44
N ASP A 193 -0.18 -7.75 -5.66
CA ASP A 193 1.02 -7.86 -6.49
C ASP A 193 2.26 -7.31 -5.77
N GLN A 194 2.15 -6.13 -5.13
CA GLN A 194 3.25 -5.54 -4.37
C GLN A 194 3.73 -6.45 -3.24
N GLU A 195 2.81 -7.06 -2.50
CA GLU A 195 3.11 -7.97 -1.42
C GLU A 195 3.77 -9.26 -1.95
N ARG A 196 3.15 -9.92 -2.92
CA ARG A 196 3.64 -11.19 -3.48
C ARG A 196 4.98 -11.08 -4.19
N MET A 197 5.26 -9.96 -4.84
CA MET A 197 6.56 -9.74 -5.47
C MET A 197 7.68 -9.48 -4.44
N ALA A 198 7.34 -9.03 -3.22
CA ALA A 198 8.33 -8.69 -2.19
C ALA A 198 8.66 -9.86 -1.24
N LEU A 199 7.84 -10.92 -1.24
CA LEU A 199 8.03 -12.15 -0.45
C LEU A 199 8.90 -13.15 -1.20
#